data_1d8f973c2a025726708786dc658fc944
#
_entry.id   1d8f973c2a025726708786dc658fc944
#
_cell.length_a   1.000
_cell.length_b   1.000
_cell.length_c   1.000
_cell.angle_alpha   90.00
_cell.angle_beta   90.00
_cell.angle_gamma   90.00
#
_symmetry.space_group_name_H-M   'P 1'
#
loop_
_entity.id
_entity.type
_entity.pdbx_description
1 polymer ?
#
loop_
_entity_poly.entity_id
_entity_poly.type
_entity_poly.pdbx_seq_one_letter_code
_entity_poly.pdbx_strand_id
1 'polypeptide(L)'
;MLATDEDAVVCDLAETYGIFDYHSLPSTYIATLAVGLRDDARIKLKMSQTAYPLKTMLLASAVDRLSLLVWAKTKDAGKNRNRPKSVLEEMMKKPESDIISFEDPKAFDDAWKELTEEVREWQQN
;
A
#
# COMPACT_ATOMS: atom_id res chain seq x y z
N MET A 1 12.14 -3.72 -14.15
CA MET A 1 10.67 -3.81 -13.97
C MET A 1 10.22 -5.27 -13.91
N LEU A 2 10.30 -6.07 -14.98
CA LEU A 2 9.91 -7.50 -14.92
C LEU A 2 10.61 -8.29 -13.82
N ALA A 3 11.92 -8.10 -13.63
CA ALA A 3 12.67 -8.74 -12.55
C ALA A 3 12.29 -8.25 -11.14
N THR A 4 11.61 -7.12 -11.01
CA THR A 4 11.17 -6.58 -9.73
C THR A 4 9.80 -7.16 -9.33
N ASP A 5 8.87 -7.16 -10.27
CA ASP A 5 7.52 -7.69 -10.09
C ASP A 5 6.86 -7.82 -11.47
N GLU A 6 6.75 -9.06 -11.94
CA GLU A 6 6.17 -9.38 -13.24
C GLU A 6 4.65 -9.16 -13.22
N ASP A 7 3.98 -9.59 -12.16
CA ASP A 7 2.53 -9.47 -12.03
C ASP A 7 2.07 -8.00 -12.05
N ALA A 8 2.83 -7.12 -11.38
CA ALA A 8 2.55 -5.68 -11.41
C ALA A 8 2.69 -5.11 -12.83
N VAL A 9 3.70 -5.55 -13.60
CA VAL A 9 3.89 -5.11 -14.99
C VAL A 9 2.74 -5.59 -15.88
N VAL A 10 2.34 -6.86 -15.75
CA VAL A 10 1.22 -7.44 -16.50
C VAL A 10 -0.07 -6.68 -16.23
N CYS A 11 -0.38 -6.46 -14.95
CA CYS A 11 -1.57 -5.68 -14.55
C CYS A 11 -1.54 -4.26 -15.11
N ASP A 12 -0.40 -3.57 -15.03
CA ASP A 12 -0.27 -2.19 -15.49
C ASP A 12 -0.34 -2.08 -17.02
N LEU A 13 0.20 -3.06 -17.77
CA LEU A 13 0.08 -3.14 -19.23
C LEU A 13 -1.35 -3.43 -19.66
N ALA A 14 -2.03 -4.35 -18.96
CA ALA A 14 -3.42 -4.67 -19.23
C ALA A 14 -4.34 -3.48 -18.96
N GLU A 15 -4.16 -2.78 -17.84
CA GLU A 15 -4.96 -1.63 -17.43
C GLU A 15 -4.73 -0.41 -18.35
N THR A 16 -3.46 -0.14 -18.70
CA THR A 16 -3.11 1.08 -19.44
C THR A 16 -3.29 0.95 -20.94
N TYR A 17 -2.93 -0.22 -21.50
CA TYR A 17 -2.83 -0.44 -22.94
C TYR A 17 -3.73 -1.58 -23.46
N GLY A 18 -4.43 -2.32 -22.59
CA GLY A 18 -5.24 -3.46 -22.98
C GLY A 18 -4.42 -4.68 -23.42
N ILE A 19 -3.16 -4.78 -23.03
CA ILE A 19 -2.25 -5.87 -23.41
C ILE A 19 -2.29 -6.94 -22.32
N PHE A 20 -2.91 -8.08 -22.61
CA PHE A 20 -3.03 -9.22 -21.69
C PHE A 20 -1.95 -10.27 -21.90
N ASP A 21 -1.40 -10.38 -23.12
CA ASP A 21 -0.29 -11.27 -23.46
C ASP A 21 0.90 -10.45 -23.94
N TYR A 22 1.78 -10.10 -23.03
CA TYR A 22 2.98 -9.35 -23.37
C TYR A 22 4.07 -10.24 -24.00
N HIS A 23 4.02 -11.57 -23.81
CA HIS A 23 5.00 -12.50 -24.37
C HIS A 23 4.97 -12.54 -25.90
N SER A 24 3.82 -12.22 -26.50
CA SER A 24 3.67 -12.14 -27.95
C SER A 24 4.35 -10.94 -28.61
N LEU A 25 4.82 -9.96 -27.78
CA LEU A 25 5.39 -8.72 -28.26
C LEU A 25 6.93 -8.72 -28.16
N PRO A 26 7.63 -8.00 -29.06
CA PRO A 26 9.07 -7.79 -28.96
C PRO A 26 9.45 -7.11 -27.62
N SER A 27 10.54 -7.57 -27.00
CA SER A 27 11.00 -7.07 -25.69
C SER A 27 11.30 -5.56 -25.69
N THR A 28 11.80 -5.03 -26.80
CA THR A 28 12.03 -3.58 -26.99
C THR A 28 10.75 -2.78 -26.96
N TYR A 29 9.67 -3.33 -27.55
CA TYR A 29 8.36 -2.68 -27.56
C TYR A 29 7.74 -2.69 -26.14
N ILE A 30 7.82 -3.80 -25.43
CA ILE A 30 7.38 -3.90 -24.03
C ILE A 30 8.15 -2.92 -23.14
N ALA A 31 9.47 -2.81 -23.33
CA ALA A 31 10.28 -1.86 -22.58
C ALA A 31 9.82 -0.41 -22.80
N THR A 32 9.49 -0.05 -24.02
CA THR A 32 8.97 1.28 -24.37
C THR A 32 7.63 1.54 -23.69
N LEU A 33 6.70 0.58 -23.72
CA LEU A 33 5.40 0.69 -23.07
C LEU A 33 5.54 0.78 -21.53
N ALA A 34 6.43 -0.02 -20.95
CA ALA A 34 6.68 -0.01 -19.52
C ALA A 34 7.27 1.32 -19.02
N VAL A 35 8.13 1.96 -19.80
CA VAL A 35 8.63 3.31 -19.50
C VAL A 35 7.50 4.34 -19.61
N GLY A 36 6.61 4.19 -20.59
CA GLY A 36 5.47 5.06 -20.84
C GLY A 36 4.33 4.93 -19.82
N LEU A 37 4.37 3.96 -18.91
CA LEU A 37 3.37 3.83 -17.84
C LEU A 37 3.29 5.10 -16.99
N ARG A 38 2.12 5.36 -16.43
CA ARG A 38 1.88 6.50 -15.53
C ARG A 38 2.75 6.41 -14.28
N ASP A 39 2.99 7.56 -13.64
CA ASP A 39 3.82 7.62 -12.42
C ASP A 39 3.18 6.92 -11.23
N ASP A 40 1.87 6.74 -11.25
CA ASP A 40 1.10 6.02 -10.23
C ASP A 40 0.93 4.52 -10.56
N ALA A 41 1.58 4.01 -11.60
CA ALA A 41 1.58 2.60 -11.95
C ALA A 41 2.23 1.75 -10.83
N ARG A 42 1.66 0.56 -10.58
CA ARG A 42 2.08 -0.36 -9.49
C ARG A 42 3.57 -0.66 -9.54
N ILE A 43 4.07 -0.95 -10.74
CA ILE A 43 5.49 -1.27 -10.92
C ILE A 43 6.40 -0.08 -10.61
N LYS A 44 6.00 1.15 -10.97
CA LYS A 44 6.78 2.36 -10.65
C LYS A 44 6.79 2.65 -9.17
N LEU A 45 5.66 2.49 -8.47
CA LEU A 45 5.59 2.63 -7.02
C LEU A 45 6.46 1.59 -6.31
N LYS A 46 6.44 0.33 -6.75
CA LYS A 46 7.30 -0.73 -6.21
C LYS A 46 8.78 -0.44 -6.44
N MET A 47 9.17 0.05 -7.61
CA MET A 47 10.56 0.42 -7.92
C MET A 47 11.04 1.61 -7.09
N SER A 48 10.18 2.59 -6.84
CA SER A 48 10.49 3.76 -6.00
C SER A 48 10.36 3.46 -4.49
N GLN A 49 9.95 2.23 -4.13
CA GLN A 49 9.69 1.82 -2.74
C GLN A 49 8.70 2.75 -2.00
N THR A 50 7.79 3.36 -2.73
CA THR A 50 6.74 4.21 -2.17
C THR A 50 5.39 3.50 -2.19
N ALA A 51 4.64 3.61 -1.10
CA ALA A 51 3.31 3.04 -1.01
C ALA A 51 2.26 3.87 -1.78
N TYR A 52 2.54 5.16 -1.94
CA TYR A 52 1.60 6.11 -2.52
C TYR A 52 2.26 7.00 -3.57
N PRO A 53 1.51 7.43 -4.63
CA PRO A 53 1.98 8.40 -5.60
C PRO A 53 2.30 9.75 -4.93
N LEU A 54 3.29 10.45 -5.47
CA LEU A 54 3.69 11.78 -4.98
C LEU A 54 2.51 12.75 -4.87
N LYS A 55 1.60 12.73 -5.85
CA LYS A 55 0.38 13.55 -5.85
C LYS A 55 -0.46 13.32 -4.59
N THR A 56 -0.68 12.06 -4.20
CA THR A 56 -1.44 11.69 -3.00
C THR A 56 -0.73 12.17 -1.73
N MET A 57 0.59 12.04 -1.67
CA MET A 57 1.38 12.51 -0.53
C MET A 57 1.34 14.03 -0.39
N LEU A 58 1.42 14.76 -1.50
CA LEU A 58 1.29 16.23 -1.51
C LEU A 58 -0.11 16.67 -1.08
N LEU A 59 -1.16 15.96 -1.52
CA LEU A 59 -2.53 16.24 -1.09
C LEU A 59 -2.71 15.99 0.40
N ALA A 60 -2.22 14.89 0.94
CA ALA A 60 -2.24 14.60 2.37
C ALA A 60 -1.51 15.69 3.17
N SER A 61 -0.33 16.12 2.70
CA SER A 61 0.42 17.21 3.30
C SER A 61 -0.37 18.54 3.30
N ALA A 62 -1.07 18.86 2.21
CA ALA A 62 -1.93 20.04 2.13
C ALA A 62 -3.08 19.99 3.15
N VAL A 63 -3.73 18.82 3.26
CA VAL A 63 -4.79 18.59 4.27
C VAL A 63 -4.25 18.79 5.68
N ASP A 64 -3.06 18.26 5.98
CA ASP A 64 -2.44 18.42 7.28
C ASP A 64 -2.17 19.89 7.62
N ARG A 65 -1.66 20.68 6.65
CA ARG A 65 -1.41 22.11 6.83
C ARG A 65 -2.71 22.88 7.06
N LEU A 66 -3.77 22.57 6.30
CA LEU A 66 -5.09 23.18 6.49
C LEU A 66 -5.69 22.81 7.85
N SER A 67 -5.59 21.57 8.27
CA SER A 67 -6.06 21.11 9.58
C SER A 67 -5.35 21.82 10.72
N LEU A 68 -4.04 22.02 10.62
CA LEU A 68 -3.26 22.81 11.59
C LEU A 68 -3.68 24.28 11.61
N LEU A 69 -3.95 24.88 10.45
CA LEU A 69 -4.40 26.28 10.36
C LEU A 69 -5.78 26.45 11.01
N VAL A 70 -6.70 25.52 10.77
CA VAL A 70 -8.03 25.52 11.40
C VAL A 70 -7.90 25.35 12.91
N TRP A 71 -7.11 24.37 13.35
CA TRP A 71 -6.87 24.12 14.77
C TRP A 71 -6.26 25.35 15.46
N ALA A 72 -5.30 26.04 14.83
CA ALA A 72 -4.66 27.24 15.37
C ALA A 72 -5.64 28.37 15.65
N LYS A 73 -6.83 28.38 15.04
CA LYS A 73 -7.92 29.34 15.29
C LYS A 73 -8.83 28.93 16.45
N THR A 74 -8.66 27.72 17.01
CA THR A 74 -9.48 27.24 18.11
C THR A 74 -8.91 27.62 19.47
N LYS A 75 -9.76 27.61 20.51
CA LYS A 75 -9.32 27.84 21.90
C LYS A 75 -8.38 26.73 22.40
N ASP A 76 -8.43 25.54 21.78
CA ASP A 76 -7.63 24.38 22.14
C ASP A 76 -6.15 24.57 21.76
N ALA A 77 -5.88 25.36 20.73
CA ALA A 77 -4.52 25.65 20.29
C ALA A 77 -3.70 26.32 21.38
N GLY A 78 -4.29 27.30 22.11
CA GLY A 78 -3.63 27.96 23.22
C GLY A 78 -3.27 27.06 24.40
N LYS A 79 -3.92 25.89 24.50
CA LYS A 79 -3.70 24.89 25.54
C LYS A 79 -3.00 23.62 24.98
N ASN A 80 -2.62 23.63 23.72
CA ASN A 80 -2.05 22.50 22.98
C ASN A 80 -2.90 21.21 23.10
N ARG A 81 -4.24 21.35 23.10
CA ARG A 81 -5.19 20.25 23.18
C ARG A 81 -5.78 19.94 21.82
N ASN A 82 -6.20 18.70 21.62
CA ASN A 82 -6.90 18.25 20.41
C ASN A 82 -6.16 18.63 19.11
N ARG A 83 -4.83 18.57 19.12
CA ARG A 83 -4.03 18.80 17.92
C ARG A 83 -4.36 17.72 16.87
N PRO A 84 -4.66 18.10 15.62
CA PRO A 84 -4.96 17.14 14.57
C PRO A 84 -3.76 16.23 14.31
N LYS A 85 -4.03 14.95 14.12
CA LYS A 85 -3.03 13.98 13.69
C LYS A 85 -2.71 14.19 12.22
N SER A 86 -1.47 13.94 11.83
CA SER A 86 -1.04 14.05 10.45
C SER A 86 -1.57 12.85 9.65
N VAL A 87 -2.32 13.12 8.59
CA VAL A 87 -2.78 12.12 7.63
C VAL A 87 -1.59 11.51 6.90
N LEU A 88 -0.60 12.36 6.54
CA LEU A 88 0.60 11.90 5.86
C LEU A 88 1.41 10.93 6.74
N GLU A 89 1.59 11.24 8.01
CA GLU A 89 2.30 10.34 8.95
C GLU A 89 1.55 9.01 9.11
N GLU A 90 0.22 9.05 9.20
CA GLU A 90 -0.60 7.84 9.31
C GLU A 90 -0.50 6.96 8.06
N MET A 91 -0.51 7.58 6.88
CA MET A 91 -0.32 6.87 5.60
C MET A 91 1.08 6.25 5.46
N MET A 92 2.11 6.91 5.99
CA MET A 92 3.50 6.45 5.91
C MET A 92 3.87 5.43 6.97
N LYS A 93 3.06 5.25 8.01
CA LYS A 93 3.25 4.14 8.94
C LYS A 93 3.15 2.84 8.17
N LYS A 94 4.22 2.05 8.21
CA LYS A 94 4.10 0.65 7.77
C LYS A 94 2.97 0.03 8.59
N PRO A 95 2.01 -0.68 7.96
CA PRO A 95 1.13 -1.53 8.73
C PRO A 95 2.04 -2.38 9.62
N GLU A 96 1.79 -2.35 10.92
CA GLU A 96 2.38 -3.37 11.81
C GLU A 96 1.97 -4.68 11.14
N SER A 97 2.97 -5.40 10.65
CA SER A 97 2.69 -6.69 10.05
C SER A 97 2.13 -7.55 11.17
N ASP A 98 0.87 -7.95 11.08
CA ASP A 98 0.28 -9.00 11.91
C ASP A 98 0.96 -10.36 11.64
N ILE A 99 2.25 -10.33 11.28
CA ILE A 99 3.07 -11.52 11.15
C ILE A 99 3.42 -11.97 12.56
N ILE A 100 2.65 -12.91 13.04
CA ILE A 100 2.99 -13.65 14.26
C ILE A 100 4.21 -14.51 13.89
N SER A 101 5.36 -14.13 14.40
CA SER A 101 6.57 -14.94 14.27
C SER A 101 6.53 -16.02 15.33
N PHE A 102 6.54 -17.27 14.93
CA PHE A 102 6.62 -18.42 15.83
C PHE A 102 8.09 -18.82 15.99
N GLU A 103 8.55 -18.95 17.24
CA GLU A 103 9.92 -19.35 17.56
C GLU A 103 10.15 -20.87 17.36
N ASP A 104 9.06 -21.66 17.38
CA ASP A 104 9.08 -23.12 17.32
C ASP A 104 7.99 -23.62 16.33
N PRO A 105 8.28 -24.63 15.49
CA PRO A 105 7.29 -25.26 14.62
C PRO A 105 6.06 -25.79 15.37
N LYS A 106 6.20 -26.23 16.60
CA LYS A 106 5.08 -26.68 17.42
C LYS A 106 4.11 -25.57 17.78
N ALA A 107 4.63 -24.39 18.11
CA ALA A 107 3.82 -23.22 18.40
C ALA A 107 2.97 -22.78 17.18
N PHE A 108 3.51 -22.94 15.98
CA PHE A 108 2.75 -22.75 14.75
C PHE A 108 1.63 -23.78 14.58
N ASP A 109 1.92 -25.08 14.79
CA ASP A 109 0.95 -26.15 14.65
C ASP A 109 -0.20 -26.02 15.67
N ASP A 110 0.09 -25.61 16.88
CA ASP A 110 -0.91 -25.39 17.92
C ASP A 110 -1.80 -24.19 17.61
N ALA A 111 -1.23 -23.07 17.20
CA ALA A 111 -1.99 -21.89 16.78
C ALA A 111 -2.83 -22.17 15.51
N TRP A 112 -2.32 -22.98 14.57
CA TRP A 112 -3.05 -23.38 13.40
C TRP A 112 -4.26 -24.26 13.72
N LYS A 113 -4.15 -25.17 14.69
CA LYS A 113 -5.27 -26.01 15.16
C LYS A 113 -6.34 -25.15 15.82
N GLU A 114 -5.96 -24.22 16.70
CA GLU A 114 -6.88 -23.31 17.36
C GLU A 114 -7.68 -22.47 16.34
N LEU A 115 -7.01 -21.88 15.35
CA LEU A 115 -7.64 -21.12 14.27
C LEU A 115 -8.58 -21.99 13.42
N THR A 116 -8.22 -23.24 13.14
CA THR A 116 -9.05 -24.14 12.34
C THR A 116 -10.26 -24.65 13.12
N GLU A 117 -10.19 -24.76 14.44
CA GLU A 117 -11.33 -25.08 15.30
C GLU A 117 -12.30 -23.89 15.39
N GLU A 118 -11.83 -22.67 15.60
CA GLU A 118 -12.66 -21.47 15.57
C GLU A 118 -13.42 -21.32 14.24
N VAL A 119 -12.76 -21.51 13.10
CA VAL A 119 -13.39 -21.42 11.78
C VAL A 119 -14.47 -22.49 11.59
N ARG A 120 -14.28 -23.70 12.14
CA ARG A 120 -15.31 -24.75 12.11
C ARG A 120 -16.54 -24.41 12.94
N GLU A 121 -16.36 -23.81 14.10
CA GLU A 121 -17.47 -23.36 14.95
C GLU A 121 -18.28 -22.24 14.28
N TRP A 122 -17.61 -21.32 13.56
CA TRP A 122 -18.27 -20.27 12.78
C TRP A 122 -19.10 -20.81 11.61
N GLN A 123 -18.73 -21.94 11.02
CA GLN A 123 -19.47 -22.55 9.91
C GLN A 123 -20.69 -23.39 10.38
N GLN A 124 -20.80 -23.68 11.67
CA GLN A 124 -21.90 -24.47 12.24
C GLN A 124 -23.01 -23.63 12.88
N ASN A 125 -22.82 -22.31 13.01
CA ASN A 125 -23.79 -21.33 13.47
C ASN A 125 -24.35 -20.49 12.34
#